data_71d05f2492f242cdb435557e2b8cf376
#
_entry.id   71d05f2492f242cdb435557e2b8cf376
#
_cell.length_a   1.000
_cell.length_b   1.000
_cell.length_c   1.000
_cell.angle_alpha   90.00
_cell.angle_beta   90.00
_cell.angle_gamma   90.00
#
_symmetry.space_group_name_H-M   'P 1'
#
loop_
_entity.id
_entity.type
_entity.pdbx_description
1 polymer ?
#
loop_
_entity_poly.entity_id
_entity_poly.type
_entity_poly.pdbx_seq_one_letter_code
_entity_poly.pdbx_strand_id
1 'polypeptide(L)'
;MEVPAIVISSFIQEGELYFFTEDSPIGVKGHIHVCIKVADQILFFSTCTSQTNTVSNYVKFLNVDPNTFPCIKQDNTNKFTRELTYINCNNVTKLTKQEFSKLVADGIIKHMDGVISAENLQAIAKGVLLSTRVPDNIKKLFK
;
A
#
# COMPACT_ATOMS: atom_id res chain seq x y z
N MET A 1 13.71 -21.38 -11.12
CA MET A 1 14.55 -20.21 -11.51
C MET A 1 13.88 -18.94 -10.98
N GLU A 2 14.64 -18.16 -10.28
CA GLU A 2 14.10 -16.89 -9.77
C GLU A 2 14.04 -15.83 -10.87
N VAL A 3 12.97 -15.05 -10.85
CA VAL A 3 12.83 -13.92 -11.79
C VAL A 3 13.65 -12.74 -11.25
N PRO A 4 14.50 -12.12 -12.07
CA PRO A 4 15.24 -10.94 -11.61
C PRO A 4 14.33 -9.84 -11.08
N ALA A 5 14.76 -9.16 -10.01
CA ALA A 5 13.97 -8.12 -9.36
C ALA A 5 13.58 -6.98 -10.31
N ILE A 6 14.45 -6.62 -11.26
CA ILE A 6 14.15 -5.58 -12.24
C ILE A 6 13.00 -5.98 -13.16
N VAL A 7 12.87 -7.27 -13.49
CA VAL A 7 11.75 -7.78 -14.29
C VAL A 7 10.47 -7.71 -13.47
N ILE A 8 10.52 -8.09 -12.19
CA ILE A 8 9.37 -8.01 -11.29
C ILE A 8 8.85 -6.57 -11.21
N SER A 9 9.73 -5.59 -10.98
CA SER A 9 9.33 -4.19 -10.84
C SER A 9 8.77 -3.60 -12.15
N SER A 10 9.18 -4.12 -13.31
CA SER A 10 8.67 -3.69 -14.61
C SER A 10 7.24 -4.13 -14.85
N PHE A 11 6.79 -5.19 -14.16
CA PHE A 11 5.44 -5.75 -14.30
C PHE A 11 4.56 -5.52 -13.09
N ILE A 12 5.00 -4.72 -12.11
CA ILE A 12 4.19 -4.44 -10.94
C ILE A 12 2.91 -3.72 -11.34
N GLN A 13 1.79 -4.15 -10.74
CA GLN A 13 0.47 -3.61 -11.02
C GLN A 13 -0.16 -3.05 -9.75
N GLU A 14 -1.04 -2.08 -9.92
CA GLU A 14 -1.85 -1.57 -8.83
C GLU A 14 -2.70 -2.69 -8.23
N GLY A 15 -2.76 -2.74 -6.90
CA GLY A 15 -3.46 -3.77 -6.17
C GLY A 15 -2.56 -4.89 -5.65
N GLU A 16 -1.36 -5.04 -6.15
CA GLU A 16 -0.44 -6.07 -5.68
C GLU A 16 0.04 -5.77 -4.26
N LEU A 17 0.30 -6.83 -3.50
CA LEU A 17 0.63 -6.77 -2.08
C LEU A 17 2.09 -7.16 -1.86
N TYR A 18 2.76 -6.40 -0.98
CA TYR A 18 4.17 -6.60 -0.64
C TYR A 18 4.38 -6.46 0.86
N PHE A 19 5.22 -7.32 1.42
CA PHE A 19 5.60 -7.24 2.82
C PHE A 19 6.93 -6.48 2.93
N PHE A 20 6.93 -5.39 3.70
CA PHE A 20 8.13 -4.61 4.01
C PHE A 20 8.67 -5.12 5.35
N THR A 21 9.84 -5.75 5.31
CA THR A 21 10.43 -6.40 6.50
C THR A 21 10.91 -5.38 7.52
N GLU A 22 11.35 -5.87 8.68
CA GLU A 22 11.90 -5.03 9.76
C GLU A 22 13.13 -4.24 9.31
N ASP A 23 13.85 -4.70 8.28
CA ASP A 23 15.03 -4.02 7.77
C ASP A 23 14.70 -2.93 6.74
N SER A 24 13.42 -2.72 6.44
CA SER A 24 13.03 -1.72 5.45
C SER A 24 13.38 -0.31 5.92
N PRO A 25 14.16 0.47 5.15
CA PRO A 25 14.44 1.86 5.48
C PRO A 25 13.27 2.79 5.15
N ILE A 26 12.28 2.30 4.40
CA ILE A 26 11.18 3.09 3.86
C ILE A 26 9.86 2.39 4.21
N GLY A 27 8.83 3.19 4.54
CA GLY A 27 7.51 2.68 4.88
C GLY A 27 7.43 2.19 6.33
N VAL A 28 6.38 1.45 6.64
CA VAL A 28 6.15 0.90 7.99
C VAL A 28 6.68 -0.52 8.02
N LYS A 29 7.71 -0.73 8.84
CA LYS A 29 8.40 -2.02 8.97
C LYS A 29 7.48 -3.11 9.51
N GLY A 30 7.62 -4.32 8.98
CA GLY A 30 6.85 -5.46 9.43
C GLY A 30 5.38 -5.41 9.05
N HIS A 31 5.02 -4.68 7.99
CA HIS A 31 3.64 -4.56 7.53
C HIS A 31 3.50 -4.87 6.05
N ILE A 32 2.30 -5.35 5.71
CA ILE A 32 1.89 -5.48 4.31
C ILE A 32 1.59 -4.10 3.76
N HIS A 33 2.03 -3.84 2.55
CA HIS A 33 1.73 -2.63 1.79
C HIS A 33 1.03 -3.03 0.49
N VAL A 34 0.08 -2.22 0.08
CA VAL A 34 -0.56 -2.36 -1.23
C VAL A 34 0.01 -1.32 -2.18
N CYS A 35 0.32 -1.73 -3.40
CA CYS A 35 0.67 -0.79 -4.46
C CYS A 35 -0.60 -0.10 -4.93
N ILE A 36 -0.75 1.18 -4.60
CA ILE A 36 -1.97 1.94 -4.86
C ILE A 36 -1.93 2.73 -6.17
N LYS A 37 -0.72 2.98 -6.69
CA LYS A 37 -0.57 3.70 -7.95
C LYS A 37 0.78 3.37 -8.58
N VAL A 38 0.78 3.20 -9.90
CA VAL A 38 1.99 3.12 -10.71
C VAL A 38 1.97 4.31 -11.65
N ALA A 39 2.92 5.21 -11.51
CA ALA A 39 3.01 6.43 -12.32
C ALA A 39 4.40 6.55 -12.91
N ASP A 40 4.53 6.19 -14.19
CA ASP A 40 5.79 6.18 -14.92
C ASP A 40 6.85 5.31 -14.20
N GLN A 41 7.92 5.87 -13.68
CA GLN A 41 8.98 5.13 -12.98
C GLN A 41 8.81 5.14 -11.46
N ILE A 42 7.65 5.56 -10.95
CA ILE A 42 7.41 5.70 -9.51
C ILE A 42 6.25 4.82 -9.07
N LEU A 43 6.45 4.13 -7.94
CA LEU A 43 5.46 3.27 -7.29
C LEU A 43 5.01 3.92 -5.98
N PHE A 44 3.71 3.85 -5.71
CA PHE A 44 3.14 4.41 -4.48
C PHE A 44 2.47 3.29 -3.69
N PHE A 45 2.75 3.26 -2.39
CA PHE A 45 2.28 2.21 -1.48
C PHE A 45 1.58 2.80 -0.28
N SER A 46 0.59 2.07 0.24
CA SER A 46 -0.04 2.37 1.53
C SER A 46 -0.02 1.13 2.42
N THR A 47 0.10 1.36 3.72
CA THR A 47 0.17 0.31 4.73
C THR A 47 -1.20 -0.34 4.94
N CYS A 48 -1.20 -1.66 5.14
CA CYS A 48 -2.37 -2.44 5.54
C CYS A 48 -2.29 -2.76 7.03
N THR A 49 -3.41 -2.64 7.75
CA THR A 49 -3.51 -3.06 9.15
C THR A 49 -4.84 -3.74 9.42
N SER A 50 -4.82 -4.79 10.24
CA SER A 50 -6.03 -5.45 10.71
C SER A 50 -6.43 -5.01 12.12
N GLN A 51 -5.67 -4.09 12.73
CA GLN A 51 -5.89 -3.67 14.12
C GLN A 51 -6.81 -2.45 14.18
N THR A 52 -8.07 -2.70 14.54
CA THR A 52 -9.11 -1.67 14.65
C THR A 52 -8.72 -0.56 15.62
N ASN A 53 -8.07 -0.91 16.74
CA ASN A 53 -7.63 0.08 17.74
C ASN A 53 -6.60 1.04 17.17
N THR A 54 -5.69 0.56 16.32
CA THR A 54 -4.70 1.40 15.64
C THR A 54 -5.40 2.43 14.76
N VAL A 55 -6.40 2.01 13.99
CA VAL A 55 -7.19 2.89 13.13
C VAL A 55 -7.94 3.92 13.95
N SER A 56 -8.65 3.48 15.00
CA SER A 56 -9.42 4.38 15.89
C SER A 56 -8.52 5.43 16.51
N ASN A 57 -7.36 5.05 17.00
CA ASN A 57 -6.40 5.96 17.61
C ASN A 57 -5.86 6.97 16.59
N TYR A 58 -5.56 6.51 15.38
CA TYR A 58 -5.06 7.36 14.31
C TYR A 58 -6.09 8.43 13.96
N VAL A 59 -7.34 8.04 13.77
CA VAL A 59 -8.45 8.95 13.46
C VAL A 59 -8.64 9.97 14.59
N LYS A 60 -8.64 9.50 15.83
CA LYS A 60 -8.90 10.34 17.00
C LYS A 60 -7.77 11.35 17.26
N PHE A 61 -6.51 10.88 17.28
CA PHE A 61 -5.38 11.73 17.68
C PHE A 61 -4.85 12.61 16.56
N LEU A 62 -4.96 12.19 15.31
CA LEU A 62 -4.49 12.95 14.16
C LEU A 62 -5.61 13.70 13.46
N ASN A 63 -6.86 13.53 13.93
CA ASN A 63 -8.03 14.23 13.40
C ASN A 63 -8.18 14.08 11.88
N VAL A 64 -8.07 12.84 11.40
CA VAL A 64 -8.25 12.51 10.00
C VAL A 64 -9.66 11.97 9.75
N ASP A 65 -10.14 12.08 8.51
CA ASP A 65 -11.43 11.53 8.12
C ASP A 65 -11.38 10.00 8.22
N PRO A 66 -12.38 9.35 8.89
CA PRO A 66 -12.42 7.89 8.95
C PRO A 66 -12.42 7.20 7.58
N ASN A 67 -12.93 7.86 6.54
CA ASN A 67 -12.95 7.32 5.18
C ASN A 67 -11.57 7.29 4.52
N THR A 68 -10.53 7.84 5.17
CA THR A 68 -9.15 7.68 4.75
C THR A 68 -8.57 6.32 5.16
N PHE A 69 -9.37 5.49 5.86
CA PHE A 69 -9.04 4.11 6.20
C PHE A 69 -10.10 3.16 5.61
N PRO A 70 -10.19 3.02 4.29
CA PRO A 70 -11.14 2.08 3.70
C PRO A 70 -10.90 0.67 4.24
N CYS A 71 -12.02 -0.01 4.57
CA CYS A 71 -12.01 -1.35 5.12
C CYS A 71 -12.24 -2.35 3.99
N ILE A 72 -11.34 -3.31 3.86
CA ILE A 72 -11.42 -4.35 2.84
C ILE A 72 -11.70 -5.68 3.51
N LYS A 73 -12.76 -6.36 3.05
CA LYS A 73 -13.11 -7.70 3.52
C LYS A 73 -12.22 -8.74 2.87
N GLN A 74 -11.85 -9.76 3.64
CA GLN A 74 -11.15 -10.93 3.15
C GLN A 74 -11.94 -11.59 2.02
N ASP A 75 -11.26 -11.92 0.94
CA ASP A 75 -11.84 -12.69 -0.16
C ASP A 75 -10.79 -13.61 -0.78
N ASN A 76 -11.20 -14.39 -1.81
CA ASN A 76 -10.30 -15.33 -2.47
C ASN A 76 -9.23 -14.65 -3.33
N THR A 77 -9.43 -13.38 -3.66
CA THR A 77 -8.53 -12.62 -4.51
C THR A 77 -7.45 -11.93 -3.69
N ASN A 78 -7.82 -11.23 -2.61
CA ASN A 78 -6.83 -10.51 -1.80
C ASN A 78 -6.07 -11.41 -0.84
N LYS A 79 -6.66 -12.55 -0.47
CA LYS A 79 -6.02 -13.57 0.39
C LYS A 79 -5.53 -13.05 1.73
N PHE A 80 -6.16 -12.01 2.26
CA PHE A 80 -5.85 -11.52 3.60
C PHE A 80 -6.14 -12.59 4.65
N THR A 81 -5.32 -12.63 5.70
CA THR A 81 -5.46 -13.61 6.77
C THR A 81 -6.52 -13.22 7.80
N ARG A 82 -6.90 -11.95 7.84
CA ARG A 82 -7.93 -11.43 8.74
C ARG A 82 -9.18 -11.09 7.97
N GLU A 83 -10.33 -11.16 8.64
CA GLU A 83 -11.62 -10.86 8.02
C GLU A 83 -11.70 -9.44 7.48
N LEU A 84 -11.14 -8.47 8.23
CA LEU A 84 -11.14 -7.06 7.86
C LEU A 84 -9.71 -6.52 7.86
N THR A 85 -9.38 -5.77 6.82
CA THR A 85 -8.09 -5.08 6.70
C THR A 85 -8.34 -3.63 6.29
N TYR A 86 -7.69 -2.71 6.97
CA TYR A 86 -7.80 -1.27 6.70
C TYR A 86 -6.55 -0.80 5.96
N ILE A 87 -6.76 0.06 4.97
CA ILE A 87 -5.67 0.66 4.21
C ILE A 87 -5.48 2.10 4.68
N ASN A 88 -4.27 2.44 5.11
CA ASN A 88 -3.97 3.80 5.58
C ASN A 88 -3.68 4.72 4.39
N CYS A 89 -4.67 5.48 3.97
CA CYS A 89 -4.54 6.43 2.85
C CYS A 89 -3.89 7.75 3.25
N ASN A 90 -3.56 7.94 4.53
CA ASN A 90 -2.93 9.16 5.02
C ASN A 90 -1.41 9.14 4.91
N ASN A 91 -0.83 7.97 4.70
CA ASN A 91 0.60 7.78 4.60
C ASN A 91 0.91 7.01 3.32
N VAL A 92 1.40 7.72 2.33
CA VAL A 92 1.73 7.15 1.02
C VAL A 92 3.25 7.13 0.87
N THR A 93 3.81 5.92 0.77
CA THR A 93 5.24 5.70 0.56
C THR A 93 5.54 5.68 -0.93
N LYS A 94 6.57 6.41 -1.33
CA LYS A 94 6.97 6.56 -2.72
C LYS A 94 8.33 5.90 -2.94
N LEU A 95 8.41 5.04 -3.96
CA LEU A 95 9.66 4.39 -4.39
C LEU A 95 9.78 4.49 -5.90
N THR A 96 11.00 4.74 -6.39
CA THR A 96 11.25 4.51 -7.81
C THR A 96 11.25 3.01 -8.08
N LYS A 97 10.99 2.62 -9.32
CA LYS A 97 11.08 1.20 -9.71
C LYS A 97 12.48 0.64 -9.46
N GLN A 98 13.52 1.46 -9.63
CA GLN A 98 14.90 1.07 -9.36
C GLN A 98 15.13 0.80 -7.88
N GLU A 99 14.70 1.70 -7.00
CA GLU A 99 14.78 1.52 -5.55
C GLU A 99 14.02 0.27 -5.11
N PHE A 100 12.81 0.08 -5.63
CA PHE A 100 11.98 -1.08 -5.35
C PHE A 100 12.68 -2.37 -5.76
N SER A 101 13.25 -2.42 -6.97
CA SER A 101 13.97 -3.59 -7.47
C SER A 101 15.13 -3.98 -6.56
N LYS A 102 15.88 -2.99 -6.07
CA LYS A 102 16.99 -3.23 -5.16
C LYS A 102 16.49 -3.81 -3.82
N LEU A 103 15.42 -3.25 -3.27
CA LEU A 103 14.88 -3.72 -2.00
C LEU A 103 14.31 -5.13 -2.12
N VAL A 104 13.73 -5.49 -3.26
CA VAL A 104 13.29 -6.86 -3.54
C VAL A 104 14.49 -7.80 -3.67
N ALA A 105 15.51 -7.39 -4.40
CA ALA A 105 16.73 -8.19 -4.57
C ALA A 105 17.43 -8.46 -3.24
N ASP A 106 17.41 -7.48 -2.33
CA ASP A 106 18.02 -7.59 -1.01
C ASP A 106 17.15 -8.34 0.01
N GLY A 107 15.95 -8.78 -0.40
CA GLY A 107 15.03 -9.51 0.48
C GLY A 107 14.31 -8.65 1.50
N ILE A 108 14.40 -7.32 1.37
CA ILE A 108 13.76 -6.36 2.30
C ILE A 108 12.29 -6.20 1.99
N ILE A 109 11.92 -6.23 0.70
CA ILE A 109 10.54 -6.23 0.24
C ILE A 109 10.25 -7.61 -0.37
N LYS A 110 9.16 -8.25 0.06
CA LYS A 110 8.75 -9.57 -0.41
C LYS A 110 7.37 -9.51 -1.04
N HIS A 111 7.24 -10.05 -2.23
CA HIS A 111 5.95 -10.18 -2.90
C HIS A 111 5.03 -11.11 -2.11
N MET A 112 3.79 -10.66 -1.90
CA MET A 112 2.74 -11.45 -1.25
C MET A 112 1.78 -11.96 -2.31
N ASP A 113 1.23 -13.14 -2.06
CA ASP A 113 0.14 -13.66 -2.86
C ASP A 113 -1.12 -12.82 -2.60
N GLY A 114 -1.94 -12.61 -3.63
CA GLY A 114 -3.16 -11.83 -3.49
C GLY A 114 -3.10 -10.47 -4.18
N VAL A 115 -4.26 -9.98 -4.55
CA VAL A 115 -4.45 -8.72 -5.28
C VAL A 115 -5.72 -8.04 -4.79
N ILE A 116 -5.67 -6.73 -4.64
CA ILE A 116 -6.83 -5.91 -4.29
C ILE A 116 -7.68 -5.70 -5.54
N SER A 117 -9.01 -5.85 -5.41
CA SER A 117 -9.94 -5.66 -6.52
C SER A 117 -9.97 -4.22 -7.01
N ALA A 118 -10.41 -4.02 -8.26
CA ALA A 118 -10.59 -2.69 -8.83
C ALA A 118 -11.55 -1.83 -8.01
N GLU A 119 -12.60 -2.42 -7.47
CA GLU A 119 -13.57 -1.73 -6.61
C GLU A 119 -12.92 -1.20 -5.34
N ASN A 120 -12.10 -2.04 -4.67
CA ASN A 120 -11.38 -1.63 -3.48
C ASN A 120 -10.29 -0.60 -3.78
N LEU A 121 -9.64 -0.69 -4.94
CA LEU A 121 -8.68 0.32 -5.37
C LEU A 121 -9.35 1.69 -5.57
N GLN A 122 -10.59 1.71 -6.05
CA GLN A 122 -11.35 2.96 -6.15
C GLN A 122 -11.62 3.57 -4.77
N ALA A 123 -11.96 2.74 -3.78
CA ALA A 123 -12.15 3.19 -2.41
C ALA A 123 -10.86 3.76 -1.83
N ILE A 124 -9.73 3.14 -2.11
CA ILE A 124 -8.40 3.62 -1.70
C ILE A 124 -8.11 4.98 -2.36
N ALA A 125 -8.36 5.12 -3.66
CA ALA A 125 -8.16 6.38 -4.36
C ALA A 125 -8.98 7.51 -3.74
N LYS A 126 -10.24 7.25 -3.40
CA LYS A 126 -11.10 8.23 -2.71
C LYS A 126 -10.53 8.59 -1.34
N GLY A 127 -10.02 7.60 -0.61
CA GLY A 127 -9.41 7.84 0.69
C GLY A 127 -8.17 8.74 0.60
N VAL A 128 -7.33 8.53 -0.41
CA VAL A 128 -6.15 9.39 -0.65
C VAL A 128 -6.60 10.82 -0.93
N LEU A 129 -7.61 11.01 -1.76
CA LEU A 129 -8.13 12.34 -2.10
C LEU A 129 -8.73 13.06 -0.90
N LEU A 130 -9.33 12.33 0.04
CA LEU A 130 -9.89 12.89 1.27
C LEU A 130 -8.82 13.26 2.29
N SER A 131 -7.65 12.67 2.22
CA SER A 131 -6.61 12.88 3.23
C SER A 131 -6.06 14.30 3.18
N THR A 132 -5.99 14.95 4.34
CA THR A 132 -5.34 16.26 4.48
C THR A 132 -3.83 16.12 4.67
N ARG A 133 -3.32 14.91 4.79
CA ARG A 133 -1.91 14.62 5.07
C ARG A 133 -1.13 14.24 3.82
N VAL A 134 -1.81 13.90 2.73
CA VAL A 134 -1.16 13.56 1.45
C VAL A 134 -0.94 14.82 0.64
N PRO A 135 0.29 15.07 0.15
CA PRO A 135 0.58 16.26 -0.67
C PRO A 135 -0.24 16.31 -1.96
N ASP A 136 -0.56 17.50 -2.42
CA ASP A 136 -1.38 17.70 -3.62
C ASP A 136 -0.75 17.11 -4.88
N ASN A 137 0.58 17.14 -4.99
CA ASN A 137 1.28 16.57 -6.14
C ASN A 137 1.10 15.04 -6.23
N ILE A 138 0.82 14.37 -5.11
CA ILE A 138 0.48 12.95 -5.09
C ILE A 138 -1.02 12.78 -5.35
N LYS A 139 -1.87 13.57 -4.68
CA LYS A 139 -3.33 13.48 -4.83
C LYS A 139 -3.78 13.57 -6.29
N LYS A 140 -3.16 14.44 -7.08
CA LYS A 140 -3.55 14.64 -8.47
C LYS A 140 -3.43 13.38 -9.31
N LEU A 141 -2.62 12.40 -8.89
CA LEU A 141 -2.48 11.13 -9.58
C LEU A 141 -3.71 10.23 -9.41
N PHE A 142 -4.57 10.53 -8.44
CA PHE A 142 -5.77 9.75 -8.11
C PHE A 142 -7.07 10.40 -8.58
N LYS A 143 -6.99 11.56 -9.20
CA LYS A 143 -8.16 12.26 -9.74
C LYS A 143 -8.63 11.70 -11.06
#